data_cddd706fc10027d0b4b69ba51463d86c
#
_entry.id   cddd706fc10027d0b4b69ba51463d86c
#
_cell.length_a   1.000
_cell.length_b   1.000
_cell.length_c   1.000
_cell.angle_alpha   90.00
_cell.angle_beta   90.00
_cell.angle_gamma   90.00
#
_symmetry.space_group_name_H-M   'P 1'
#
loop_
_entity.id
_entity.type
_entity.pdbx_description
1 polymer ?
#
loop_
_entity_poly.entity_id
_entity_poly.type
_entity_poly.pdbx_seq_one_letter_code
_entity_poly.pdbx_strand_id
1 'polypeptide(L)'
;MRTVAKLIGVPFVKADATKFSETGYVGGDVDDLVRDLVKNANGDEDLAQYGIIYIDEIDKIANKTEGGRDVSGRGVQINLLKLMEETDVNLQSQTDLLGQMQAMMDLQQSGKSRKKTLNTRHILFIVSGAFDKLGESVKKRLTTSSLGFGAPRSNNDEDSDEFLSKVETRDFIKYGYEPEFIGRLPVRVACMHLLPDDLLQILTSSEGSILAQYLADFDGYNIKLDVTKGALQSISEKAHKEKTGARGLMTILERVFRDFKFELPSTGIKRFEVKESTVDDPARDLKQLLRENISEQRSVLLKEVTTYAQRFEAQYGFTLDFDEDAAIALVEESLDLDKTIRALCEKKFRDFHHGLTLISRNTGQKVFPITESVVKNAEKELSDWVVKSYRANEESTSG
;
A
#
# COMPACT_ATOMS: atom_id res chain seq x y z
N MET A 1 1.27 -20.54 2.72
CA MET A 1 2.08 -21.52 3.47
C MET A 1 2.55 -20.99 4.84
N ARG A 2 3.14 -19.79 4.96
CA ARG A 2 3.54 -19.24 6.26
C ARG A 2 2.41 -19.20 7.29
N THR A 3 1.21 -18.74 6.91
CA THR A 3 0.01 -18.72 7.78
C THR A 3 -0.39 -20.12 8.23
N VAL A 4 -0.33 -21.11 7.33
CA VAL A 4 -0.63 -22.50 7.66
C VAL A 4 0.39 -23.06 8.65
N ALA A 5 1.69 -22.83 8.44
CA ALA A 5 2.74 -23.24 9.37
C ALA A 5 2.54 -22.61 10.76
N LYS A 6 2.17 -21.33 10.81
CA LYS A 6 1.87 -20.61 12.06
C LYS A 6 0.64 -21.20 12.78
N LEU A 7 -0.41 -21.57 12.05
CA LEU A 7 -1.61 -22.20 12.62
C LEU A 7 -1.32 -23.58 13.20
N ILE A 8 -0.44 -24.36 12.54
CA ILE A 8 -0.02 -25.70 12.99
C ILE A 8 1.00 -25.60 14.15
N GLY A 9 1.69 -24.47 14.27
CA GLY A 9 2.71 -24.25 15.30
C GLY A 9 4.07 -24.85 14.94
N VAL A 10 4.40 -24.99 13.65
CA VAL A 10 5.69 -25.52 13.19
C VAL A 10 6.57 -24.43 12.57
N PRO A 11 7.92 -24.55 12.65
CA PRO A 11 8.82 -23.60 12.04
C PRO A 11 8.70 -23.61 10.51
N PHE A 12 8.90 -22.46 9.88
CA PHE A 12 8.73 -22.25 8.44
C PHE A 12 9.92 -21.49 7.87
N VAL A 13 10.48 -22.00 6.80
CA VAL A 13 11.50 -21.33 5.98
C VAL A 13 10.98 -21.13 4.58
N LYS A 14 11.17 -19.93 4.02
CA LYS A 14 10.95 -19.65 2.59
C LYS A 14 12.27 -19.33 1.94
N ALA A 15 12.56 -19.99 0.84
CA ALA A 15 13.72 -19.73 0.00
C ALA A 15 13.31 -19.54 -1.46
N ASP A 16 14.23 -19.04 -2.26
CA ASP A 16 14.14 -18.90 -3.70
C ASP A 16 15.20 -19.81 -4.34
N ALA A 17 14.77 -20.66 -5.27
CA ALA A 17 15.64 -21.64 -5.89
C ALA A 17 16.82 -21.01 -6.64
N THR A 18 16.68 -19.77 -7.12
CA THR A 18 17.72 -19.04 -7.86
C THR A 18 18.90 -18.59 -7.00
N LYS A 19 18.74 -18.63 -5.67
CA LYS A 19 19.80 -18.26 -4.72
C LYS A 19 20.82 -19.38 -4.46
N PHE A 20 20.50 -20.61 -4.88
CA PHE A 20 21.39 -21.75 -4.66
C PHE A 20 22.38 -21.92 -5.82
N SER A 21 23.57 -22.39 -5.50
CA SER A 21 24.58 -22.77 -6.49
C SER A 21 25.06 -24.19 -6.24
N GLU A 22 25.58 -24.85 -7.28
CA GLU A 22 26.06 -26.22 -7.22
C GLU A 22 27.17 -26.41 -6.17
N THR A 23 28.04 -25.41 -6.01
CA THR A 23 29.25 -25.51 -5.21
C THR A 23 29.18 -24.77 -3.85
N GLY A 24 28.10 -24.01 -3.58
CA GLY A 24 27.97 -23.17 -2.37
C GLY A 24 28.99 -22.02 -2.31
N TYR A 25 29.89 -21.89 -3.28
CA TYR A 25 30.98 -20.90 -3.29
C TYR A 25 30.53 -19.51 -3.76
N VAL A 26 29.53 -19.49 -4.66
CA VAL A 26 28.88 -18.27 -5.13
C VAL A 26 27.38 -18.50 -5.08
N GLY A 27 26.79 -18.34 -3.89
CA GLY A 27 25.38 -18.63 -3.62
C GLY A 27 25.21 -19.37 -2.28
N GLY A 28 23.95 -19.47 -1.80
CA GLY A 28 23.62 -20.20 -0.58
C GLY A 28 23.81 -21.71 -0.75
N ASP A 29 24.20 -22.37 0.34
CA ASP A 29 24.17 -23.83 0.44
C ASP A 29 22.72 -24.27 0.71
N VAL A 30 22.26 -25.34 0.11
CA VAL A 30 20.92 -25.90 0.39
C VAL A 30 20.77 -26.37 1.85
N ASP A 31 21.86 -26.75 2.50
CA ASP A 31 21.91 -27.10 3.92
C ASP A 31 21.54 -25.92 4.83
N ASP A 32 21.71 -24.68 4.36
CA ASP A 32 21.33 -23.49 5.12
C ASP A 32 19.81 -23.42 5.34
N LEU A 33 19.01 -24.05 4.49
CA LEU A 33 17.56 -24.18 4.68
C LEU A 33 17.22 -24.87 6.02
N VAL A 34 17.96 -25.94 6.33
CA VAL A 34 17.76 -26.70 7.55
C VAL A 34 18.30 -25.93 8.77
N ARG A 35 19.44 -25.24 8.62
CA ARG A 35 20.01 -24.37 9.67
C ARG A 35 19.06 -23.21 9.99
N ASP A 36 18.48 -22.58 8.96
CA ASP A 36 17.49 -21.50 9.15
C ASP A 36 16.19 -22.03 9.77
N LEU A 37 15.78 -23.28 9.48
CA LEU A 37 14.63 -23.91 10.12
C LEU A 37 14.82 -24.07 11.62
N VAL A 38 16.00 -24.55 12.05
CA VAL A 38 16.37 -24.65 13.48
C VAL A 38 16.43 -23.29 14.14
N LYS A 39 16.98 -22.29 13.45
CA LYS A 39 17.01 -20.90 13.93
C LYS A 39 15.60 -20.33 14.12
N ASN A 40 14.68 -20.59 13.18
CA ASN A 40 13.28 -20.17 13.28
C ASN A 40 12.49 -20.94 14.36
N ALA A 41 13.00 -22.14 14.77
CA ALA A 41 12.53 -22.89 15.92
C ALA A 41 13.17 -22.44 17.25
N ASN A 42 13.90 -21.30 17.27
CA ASN A 42 14.66 -20.81 18.43
C ASN A 42 15.67 -21.83 19.00
N GLY A 43 16.25 -22.68 18.15
CA GLY A 43 17.23 -23.70 18.52
C GLY A 43 16.61 -25.03 18.99
N ASP A 44 15.31 -25.18 18.93
CA ASP A 44 14.62 -26.44 19.23
C ASP A 44 14.74 -27.39 18.02
N GLU A 45 15.69 -28.34 18.11
CA GLU A 45 15.98 -29.29 17.04
C GLU A 45 14.81 -30.28 16.84
N ASP A 46 14.12 -30.68 17.91
CA ASP A 46 13.00 -31.61 17.86
C ASP A 46 11.79 -30.99 17.12
N LEU A 47 11.51 -29.73 17.41
CA LEU A 47 10.47 -29.01 16.71
C LEU A 47 10.86 -28.75 15.24
N ALA A 48 12.13 -28.42 14.98
CA ALA A 48 12.63 -28.16 13.62
C ALA A 48 12.49 -29.35 12.68
N GLN A 49 12.59 -30.59 13.17
CA GLN A 49 12.41 -31.79 12.38
C GLN A 49 11.03 -31.90 11.72
N TYR A 50 10.01 -31.25 12.29
CA TYR A 50 8.63 -31.23 11.75
C TYR A 50 8.30 -29.91 11.06
N GLY A 51 9.31 -29.16 10.67
CA GLY A 51 9.16 -27.87 10.00
C GLY A 51 8.76 -27.98 8.54
N ILE A 52 8.49 -26.82 7.94
CA ILE A 52 8.12 -26.67 6.54
C ILE A 52 9.17 -25.83 5.82
N ILE A 53 9.76 -26.39 4.76
CA ILE A 53 10.64 -25.67 3.82
C ILE A 53 9.87 -25.44 2.52
N TYR A 54 9.66 -24.15 2.20
CA TYR A 54 9.00 -23.74 0.98
C TYR A 54 10.00 -23.09 0.02
N ILE A 55 10.15 -23.67 -1.17
CA ILE A 55 11.09 -23.20 -2.19
C ILE A 55 10.31 -22.64 -3.37
N ASP A 56 10.47 -21.35 -3.62
CA ASP A 56 9.84 -20.64 -4.72
C ASP A 56 10.74 -20.65 -5.97
N GLU A 57 10.15 -20.34 -7.13
CA GLU A 57 10.85 -20.25 -8.43
C GLU A 57 11.63 -21.52 -8.82
N ILE A 58 11.12 -22.69 -8.45
CA ILE A 58 11.79 -23.97 -8.74
C ILE A 58 11.96 -24.21 -10.24
N ASP A 59 11.08 -23.64 -11.08
CA ASP A 59 11.16 -23.73 -12.53
C ASP A 59 12.42 -23.10 -13.14
N LYS A 60 13.12 -22.24 -12.39
CA LYS A 60 14.36 -21.56 -12.83
C LYS A 60 15.59 -22.47 -12.76
N ILE A 61 15.53 -23.56 -11.98
CA ILE A 61 16.63 -24.55 -11.91
C ILE A 61 16.45 -25.71 -12.91
N ALA A 62 15.41 -25.68 -13.74
CA ALA A 62 15.22 -26.64 -14.81
C ALA A 62 16.31 -26.47 -15.88
N ASN A 63 16.93 -27.57 -16.31
CA ASN A 63 17.97 -27.55 -17.35
C ASN A 63 17.38 -27.15 -18.70
N LYS A 64 17.75 -26.01 -19.25
CA LYS A 64 17.37 -25.59 -20.60
C LYS A 64 18.24 -26.35 -21.62
N THR A 65 17.63 -27.14 -22.43
CA THR A 65 18.31 -28.01 -23.44
C THR A 65 18.87 -27.20 -24.64
N GLU A 66 18.63 -25.90 -24.74
CA GLU A 66 19.07 -25.09 -25.88
C GLU A 66 20.40 -24.37 -25.61
N GLY A 67 21.49 -24.95 -26.09
CA GLY A 67 22.68 -24.18 -26.47
C GLY A 67 23.79 -23.95 -25.47
N GLY A 68 23.81 -24.61 -24.30
CA GLY A 68 24.97 -24.52 -23.38
C GLY A 68 24.80 -25.51 -22.22
N ARG A 69 25.93 -26.09 -21.76
CA ARG A 69 25.95 -26.85 -20.50
C ARG A 69 25.58 -25.93 -19.34
N ASP A 70 24.30 -25.83 -19.04
CA ASP A 70 23.83 -25.20 -17.81
C ASP A 70 24.02 -26.19 -16.65
N VAL A 71 25.27 -26.31 -16.20
CA VAL A 71 25.70 -27.25 -15.14
C VAL A 71 25.13 -26.83 -13.79
N SER A 72 24.81 -25.54 -13.64
CA SER A 72 24.38 -24.90 -12.38
C SER A 72 23.03 -25.43 -11.87
N GLY A 73 22.01 -25.50 -12.72
CA GLY A 73 20.66 -25.93 -12.31
C GLY A 73 20.59 -27.40 -11.92
N ARG A 74 21.31 -28.28 -12.60
CA ARG A 74 21.38 -29.72 -12.30
C ARG A 74 22.00 -29.98 -10.93
N GLY A 75 23.08 -29.28 -10.60
CA GLY A 75 23.76 -29.43 -9.31
C GLY A 75 22.85 -29.03 -8.13
N VAL A 76 22.05 -27.96 -8.31
CA VAL A 76 21.06 -27.54 -7.29
C VAL A 76 19.97 -28.60 -7.13
N GLN A 77 19.45 -29.19 -8.24
CA GLN A 77 18.47 -30.28 -8.15
C GLN A 77 19.02 -31.49 -7.37
N ILE A 78 20.27 -31.89 -7.63
CA ILE A 78 20.93 -33.00 -6.92
C ILE A 78 21.10 -32.68 -5.42
N ASN A 79 21.49 -31.48 -5.07
CA ASN A 79 21.67 -31.08 -3.67
C ASN A 79 20.32 -31.01 -2.92
N LEU A 80 19.28 -30.47 -3.55
CA LEU A 80 17.92 -30.52 -2.99
C LEU A 80 17.39 -31.94 -2.84
N LEU A 81 17.67 -32.81 -3.82
CA LEU A 81 17.28 -34.21 -3.77
C LEU A 81 17.89 -34.91 -2.54
N LYS A 82 19.17 -34.67 -2.22
CA LYS A 82 19.80 -35.21 -1.04
C LYS A 82 19.07 -34.82 0.25
N LEU A 83 18.63 -33.58 0.37
CA LEU A 83 17.85 -33.13 1.54
C LEU A 83 16.49 -33.83 1.63
N MET A 84 15.86 -34.12 0.47
CA MET A 84 14.56 -34.81 0.43
C MET A 84 14.67 -36.32 0.64
N GLU A 85 15.90 -36.89 0.64
CA GLU A 85 16.18 -38.32 0.75
C GLU A 85 16.60 -38.79 2.15
N GLU A 86 16.25 -38.07 3.21
CA GLU A 86 16.64 -38.40 4.57
C GLU A 86 18.15 -38.28 4.81
N THR A 87 18.59 -37.07 5.11
CA THR A 87 19.98 -36.73 5.33
C THR A 87 20.17 -36.11 6.72
N ASP A 88 21.29 -36.43 7.36
CA ASP A 88 21.73 -35.75 8.59
C ASP A 88 22.52 -34.49 8.22
N VAL A 89 21.91 -33.34 8.37
CA VAL A 89 22.52 -32.05 8.08
C VAL A 89 23.29 -31.55 9.31
N ASN A 90 24.54 -31.15 9.11
CA ASN A 90 25.34 -30.52 10.16
C ASN A 90 24.86 -29.10 10.42
N LEU A 91 24.44 -28.80 11.66
CA LEU A 91 23.93 -27.50 12.07
C LEU A 91 25.03 -26.44 12.27
N GLN A 92 26.30 -26.87 12.41
CA GLN A 92 27.43 -25.95 12.49
C GLN A 92 27.81 -25.44 11.09
N SER A 93 27.67 -24.15 10.86
CA SER A 93 28.16 -23.54 9.62
C SER A 93 29.69 -23.46 9.63
N GLN A 94 30.32 -23.68 8.48
CA GLN A 94 31.76 -23.52 8.33
C GLN A 94 32.23 -22.06 8.53
N THR A 95 31.31 -21.11 8.50
CA THR A 95 31.56 -19.66 8.70
C THR A 95 31.33 -19.20 10.13
N ASP A 96 30.82 -20.06 11.00
CA ASP A 96 30.51 -19.70 12.40
C ASP A 96 31.76 -19.91 13.33
N LEU A 97 32.57 -18.86 13.40
CA LEU A 97 33.75 -18.80 14.27
C LEU A 97 33.43 -19.03 15.74
N LEU A 98 32.25 -18.58 16.22
CA LEU A 98 31.82 -18.76 17.59
C LEU A 98 31.41 -20.22 17.87
N GLY A 99 30.72 -20.87 16.95
CA GLY A 99 30.39 -22.28 17.01
C GLY A 99 31.63 -23.16 16.96
N GLN A 100 32.65 -22.81 16.17
CA GLN A 100 33.91 -23.50 16.11
C GLN A 100 34.72 -23.37 17.43
N MET A 101 34.74 -22.20 18.07
CA MET A 101 35.36 -22.00 19.39
C MET A 101 34.64 -22.77 20.47
N GLN A 102 33.31 -22.80 20.47
CA GLN A 102 32.54 -23.61 21.42
C GLN A 102 32.78 -25.10 21.21
N ALA A 103 32.83 -25.60 19.98
CA ALA A 103 33.17 -27.00 19.70
C ALA A 103 34.56 -27.39 20.13
N MET A 104 35.55 -26.49 20.03
CA MET A 104 36.90 -26.69 20.58
C MET A 104 36.92 -26.74 22.11
N MET A 105 36.15 -25.89 22.80
CA MET A 105 36.03 -25.91 24.26
C MET A 105 35.34 -27.20 24.75
N ASP A 106 34.27 -27.65 24.05
CA ASP A 106 33.58 -28.90 24.37
C ASP A 106 34.48 -30.13 24.15
N LEU A 107 35.33 -30.12 23.13
CA LEU A 107 36.35 -31.15 22.90
C LEU A 107 37.39 -31.23 24.06
N GLN A 108 37.80 -30.06 24.56
CA GLN A 108 38.76 -29.99 25.69
C GLN A 108 38.13 -30.45 27.03
N GLN A 109 36.84 -30.20 27.26
CA GLN A 109 36.17 -30.53 28.50
C GLN A 109 35.59 -31.95 28.57
N SER A 110 35.07 -32.49 27.45
CA SER A 110 34.33 -33.75 27.44
C SER A 110 34.92 -34.87 26.58
N GLY A 111 35.99 -34.60 25.83
CA GLY A 111 36.66 -35.60 24.97
C GLY A 111 35.81 -36.10 23.79
N LYS A 112 34.60 -35.57 23.60
CA LYS A 112 33.70 -35.92 22.48
C LYS A 112 33.03 -34.67 21.96
N SER A 113 33.35 -34.31 20.70
CA SER A 113 32.57 -33.33 19.95
C SER A 113 31.22 -33.97 19.62
N ARG A 114 30.13 -33.51 20.22
CA ARG A 114 28.76 -33.81 19.74
C ARG A 114 28.55 -32.98 18.48
N LYS A 115 28.69 -33.59 17.33
CA LYS A 115 28.19 -32.99 16.09
C LYS A 115 26.68 -32.83 16.25
N LYS A 116 26.20 -31.59 16.30
CA LYS A 116 24.77 -31.30 16.24
C LYS A 116 24.31 -31.50 14.79
N THR A 117 23.54 -32.55 14.55
CA THR A 117 22.97 -32.86 13.24
C THR A 117 21.46 -32.94 13.36
N LEU A 118 20.75 -32.48 12.32
CA LEU A 118 19.31 -32.61 12.23
C LEU A 118 18.96 -33.52 11.04
N ASN A 119 18.13 -34.53 11.28
CA ASN A 119 17.64 -35.42 10.24
C ASN A 119 16.46 -34.81 9.50
N THR A 120 16.48 -34.85 8.16
CA THR A 120 15.47 -34.20 7.31
C THR A 120 14.22 -35.05 7.05
N ARG A 121 14.13 -36.27 7.58
CA ARG A 121 13.06 -37.25 7.30
C ARG A 121 11.64 -36.71 7.44
N HIS A 122 11.38 -35.88 8.46
CA HIS A 122 10.06 -35.41 8.79
C HIS A 122 9.80 -33.96 8.31
N ILE A 123 10.77 -33.34 7.64
CA ILE A 123 10.61 -32.00 7.06
C ILE A 123 9.70 -32.06 5.84
N LEU A 124 8.69 -31.21 5.82
CA LEU A 124 7.82 -31.07 4.65
C LEU A 124 8.45 -30.10 3.65
N PHE A 125 8.79 -30.60 2.47
CA PHE A 125 9.24 -29.79 1.34
C PHE A 125 8.07 -29.43 0.43
N ILE A 126 7.90 -28.14 0.16
CA ILE A 126 6.91 -27.61 -0.77
C ILE A 126 7.67 -26.75 -1.78
N VAL A 127 7.50 -27.06 -3.06
CA VAL A 127 8.14 -26.30 -4.14
C VAL A 127 7.07 -25.64 -5.01
N SER A 128 7.36 -24.44 -5.51
CA SER A 128 6.47 -23.72 -6.44
C SER A 128 7.26 -23.07 -7.57
N GLY A 129 6.59 -22.82 -8.69
CA GLY A 129 7.15 -22.13 -9.84
C GLY A 129 6.05 -21.73 -10.81
N ALA A 130 6.36 -20.79 -11.70
CA ALA A 130 5.45 -20.33 -12.73
C ALA A 130 5.29 -21.36 -13.86
N PHE A 131 6.34 -22.15 -14.13
CA PHE A 131 6.38 -23.18 -15.18
C PHE A 131 5.91 -22.67 -16.55
N ASP A 132 6.40 -21.49 -16.95
CA ASP A 132 6.09 -20.91 -18.25
C ASP A 132 6.26 -21.95 -19.36
N LYS A 133 5.31 -22.01 -20.30
CA LYS A 133 5.28 -22.95 -21.43
C LYS A 133 5.01 -24.44 -21.08
N LEU A 134 4.91 -24.82 -19.80
CA LEU A 134 4.57 -26.20 -19.44
C LEU A 134 3.16 -26.55 -19.92
N GLY A 135 2.18 -25.65 -19.70
CA GLY A 135 0.81 -25.82 -20.21
C GLY A 135 0.74 -25.98 -21.72
N GLU A 136 1.54 -25.22 -22.49
CA GLU A 136 1.63 -25.39 -23.95
C GLU A 136 2.21 -26.75 -24.35
N SER A 137 3.20 -27.22 -23.60
CA SER A 137 3.81 -28.54 -23.84
C SER A 137 2.80 -29.67 -23.61
N VAL A 138 2.01 -29.57 -22.54
CA VAL A 138 0.92 -30.51 -22.24
C VAL A 138 -0.18 -30.46 -23.32
N LYS A 139 -0.58 -29.24 -23.72
CA LYS A 139 -1.54 -29.03 -24.82
C LYS A 139 -1.06 -29.73 -26.10
N LYS A 140 0.20 -29.56 -26.50
CA LYS A 140 0.79 -30.23 -27.67
C LYS A 140 0.75 -31.74 -27.51
N ARG A 141 1.09 -32.28 -26.33
CA ARG A 141 1.05 -33.73 -26.07
C ARG A 141 -0.36 -34.32 -26.25
N LEU A 142 -1.37 -33.66 -25.69
CA LEU A 142 -2.75 -34.11 -25.74
C LEU A 142 -3.35 -33.95 -27.13
N THR A 143 -3.00 -32.89 -27.86
CA THR A 143 -3.50 -32.63 -29.22
C THR A 143 -2.84 -33.56 -30.23
N THR A 144 -1.56 -33.91 -30.07
CA THR A 144 -0.86 -34.86 -30.95
C THR A 144 -1.38 -36.30 -30.76
N SER A 145 -1.89 -36.62 -29.56
CA SER A 145 -2.52 -37.91 -29.28
C SER A 145 -3.90 -38.07 -29.92
N SER A 146 -4.55 -36.96 -30.30
CA SER A 146 -5.88 -36.94 -30.92
C SER A 146 -5.81 -36.52 -32.39
N LEU A 147 -4.99 -37.22 -33.21
CA LEU A 147 -5.00 -37.09 -34.66
C LEU A 147 -6.32 -37.64 -35.24
N GLY A 148 -7.39 -36.86 -35.07
CA GLY A 148 -8.73 -37.06 -35.59
C GLY A 148 -9.44 -35.73 -35.74
N PHE A 149 -10.17 -35.55 -36.86
CA PHE A 149 -10.95 -34.36 -37.19
C PHE A 149 -11.77 -33.85 -36.00
N GLY A 150 -11.46 -32.66 -35.49
CA GLY A 150 -12.32 -32.00 -34.50
C GLY A 150 -11.62 -31.37 -33.28
N ALA A 151 -10.35 -30.94 -33.35
CA ALA A 151 -9.73 -30.21 -32.25
C ALA A 151 -10.32 -28.79 -32.09
N PRO A 152 -10.90 -28.43 -30.95
CA PRO A 152 -11.34 -27.06 -30.72
C PRO A 152 -10.11 -26.13 -30.67
N ARG A 153 -10.07 -25.15 -31.55
CA ARG A 153 -9.14 -24.00 -31.47
C ARG A 153 -9.68 -23.05 -30.45
N SER A 154 -9.24 -23.20 -29.22
CA SER A 154 -9.50 -22.19 -28.19
C SER A 154 -8.18 -21.49 -27.87
N ASN A 155 -8.23 -20.17 -27.86
CA ASN A 155 -7.09 -19.26 -27.66
C ASN A 155 -7.17 -18.54 -26.31
N ASN A 156 -7.89 -19.06 -25.32
CA ASN A 156 -8.09 -18.41 -24.04
C ASN A 156 -7.10 -18.92 -22.98
N ASP A 157 -6.66 -18.02 -22.10
CA ASP A 157 -5.77 -18.33 -20.97
C ASP A 157 -6.40 -19.37 -20.02
N GLU A 158 -7.74 -19.41 -19.90
CA GLU A 158 -8.51 -20.41 -19.14
C GLU A 158 -8.21 -21.86 -19.60
N ASP A 159 -7.89 -22.05 -20.87
CA ASP A 159 -7.49 -23.36 -21.37
C ASP A 159 -6.14 -23.83 -20.82
N SER A 160 -5.23 -22.90 -20.48
CA SER A 160 -3.91 -23.24 -19.94
C SER A 160 -4.03 -23.94 -18.59
N ASP A 161 -4.97 -23.52 -17.74
CA ASP A 161 -5.19 -24.07 -16.40
C ASP A 161 -5.71 -25.50 -16.46
N GLU A 162 -6.62 -25.78 -17.39
CA GLU A 162 -7.11 -27.15 -17.63
C GLU A 162 -5.97 -28.09 -18.07
N PHE A 163 -5.04 -27.60 -18.90
CA PHE A 163 -3.89 -28.41 -19.33
C PHE A 163 -2.89 -28.62 -18.18
N LEU A 164 -2.66 -27.60 -17.31
CA LEU A 164 -1.79 -27.74 -16.15
C LEU A 164 -2.30 -28.78 -15.16
N SER A 165 -3.61 -28.95 -15.02
CA SER A 165 -4.18 -30.00 -14.17
C SER A 165 -3.90 -31.44 -14.70
N LYS A 166 -3.56 -31.57 -15.97
CA LYS A 166 -3.26 -32.85 -16.67
C LYS A 166 -1.75 -33.11 -16.82
N VAL A 167 -0.91 -32.39 -16.08
CA VAL A 167 0.56 -32.53 -16.10
C VAL A 167 1.00 -33.90 -15.55
N GLU A 168 1.91 -34.55 -16.22
CA GLU A 168 2.49 -35.82 -15.82
C GLU A 168 4.00 -35.71 -15.56
N THR A 169 4.61 -36.72 -14.93
CA THR A 169 6.06 -36.80 -14.66
C THR A 169 6.89 -36.55 -15.91
N ARG A 170 6.48 -37.14 -17.05
CA ARG A 170 7.19 -36.98 -18.32
C ARG A 170 7.24 -35.56 -18.84
N ASP A 171 6.25 -34.71 -18.49
CA ASP A 171 6.21 -33.32 -18.91
C ASP A 171 7.26 -32.49 -18.15
N PHE A 172 7.45 -32.76 -16.85
CA PHE A 172 8.51 -32.14 -16.03
C PHE A 172 9.92 -32.61 -16.46
N ILE A 173 10.09 -33.89 -16.77
CA ILE A 173 11.37 -34.40 -17.30
C ILE A 173 11.72 -33.69 -18.61
N LYS A 174 10.72 -33.57 -19.52
CA LYS A 174 10.89 -32.86 -20.78
C LYS A 174 11.13 -31.34 -20.57
N TYR A 175 10.61 -30.77 -19.48
CA TYR A 175 10.83 -29.37 -19.10
C TYR A 175 12.28 -29.13 -18.63
N GLY A 176 13.00 -30.19 -18.18
CA GLY A 176 14.40 -30.09 -17.77
C GLY A 176 14.70 -30.54 -16.33
N TYR A 177 13.80 -31.33 -15.75
CA TYR A 177 14.04 -31.86 -14.39
C TYR A 177 14.58 -33.30 -14.45
N GLU A 178 15.43 -33.63 -13.46
CA GLU A 178 15.91 -34.98 -13.25
C GLU A 178 14.74 -35.90 -12.78
N PRO A 179 14.64 -37.10 -13.34
CA PRO A 179 13.55 -38.04 -12.98
C PRO A 179 13.46 -38.32 -11.49
N GLU A 180 14.61 -38.51 -10.83
CA GLU A 180 14.71 -38.76 -9.37
C GLU A 180 14.14 -37.62 -8.56
N PHE A 181 14.46 -36.37 -8.95
CA PHE A 181 13.97 -35.18 -8.27
C PHE A 181 12.44 -35.08 -8.33
N ILE A 182 11.87 -35.24 -9.52
CA ILE A 182 10.41 -35.22 -9.70
C ILE A 182 9.73 -36.42 -9.02
N GLY A 183 10.42 -37.57 -8.91
CA GLY A 183 9.94 -38.74 -8.17
C GLY A 183 9.72 -38.50 -6.70
N ARG A 184 10.48 -37.55 -6.09
CA ARG A 184 10.31 -37.13 -4.67
C ARG A 184 9.22 -36.10 -4.46
N LEU A 185 8.63 -35.58 -5.53
CA LEU A 185 7.52 -34.62 -5.50
C LEU A 185 6.23 -35.25 -6.08
N PRO A 186 5.64 -36.25 -5.37
CA PRO A 186 4.52 -37.00 -5.88
C PRO A 186 3.20 -36.22 -5.91
N VAL A 187 3.04 -35.25 -4.99
CA VAL A 187 1.84 -34.43 -4.90
C VAL A 187 2.01 -33.19 -5.77
N ARG A 188 1.12 -33.01 -6.72
CA ARG A 188 1.15 -31.88 -7.67
C ARG A 188 -0.17 -31.16 -7.66
N VAL A 189 -0.11 -29.84 -7.59
CA VAL A 189 -1.28 -28.97 -7.54
C VAL A 189 -1.11 -27.86 -8.57
N ALA A 190 -2.06 -27.74 -9.48
CA ALA A 190 -2.16 -26.58 -10.36
C ALA A 190 -2.95 -25.47 -9.64
N CYS A 191 -2.37 -24.30 -9.55
CA CYS A 191 -3.06 -23.12 -9.04
C CYS A 191 -3.79 -22.45 -10.20
N MET A 192 -5.10 -22.38 -10.12
CA MET A 192 -5.93 -21.73 -11.14
C MET A 192 -5.77 -20.23 -11.12
N HIS A 193 -6.03 -19.56 -12.25
CA HIS A 193 -6.09 -18.12 -12.32
C HIS A 193 -7.21 -17.58 -11.43
N LEU A 194 -6.93 -16.47 -10.76
CA LEU A 194 -7.93 -15.82 -9.90
C LEU A 194 -8.94 -15.07 -10.77
N LEU A 195 -10.22 -15.37 -10.56
CA LEU A 195 -11.33 -14.65 -11.17
C LEU A 195 -11.58 -13.31 -10.44
N PRO A 196 -12.33 -12.36 -11.04
CA PRO A 196 -12.68 -11.11 -10.37
C PRO A 196 -13.34 -11.29 -8.99
N ASP A 197 -14.20 -12.31 -8.83
CA ASP A 197 -14.85 -12.63 -7.57
C ASP A 197 -13.87 -13.13 -6.50
N ASP A 198 -12.87 -13.93 -6.90
CA ASP A 198 -11.80 -14.36 -5.99
C ASP A 198 -10.97 -13.17 -5.52
N LEU A 199 -10.64 -12.26 -6.45
CA LEU A 199 -9.91 -11.04 -6.13
C LEU A 199 -10.72 -10.12 -5.21
N LEU A 200 -12.02 -10.01 -5.41
CA LEU A 200 -12.93 -9.28 -4.54
C LEU A 200 -12.95 -9.89 -3.12
N GLN A 201 -13.00 -11.21 -3.03
CA GLN A 201 -12.95 -11.91 -1.76
C GLN A 201 -11.62 -11.72 -1.04
N ILE A 202 -10.50 -11.79 -1.77
CA ILE A 202 -9.15 -11.50 -1.22
C ILE A 202 -9.09 -10.06 -0.70
N LEU A 203 -9.65 -9.11 -1.44
CA LEU A 203 -9.64 -7.69 -1.09
C LEU A 203 -10.44 -7.40 0.18
N THR A 204 -11.55 -8.11 0.41
CA THR A 204 -12.51 -7.81 1.49
C THR A 204 -12.38 -8.72 2.71
N SER A 205 -12.04 -9.99 2.53
CA SER A 205 -12.17 -11.02 3.58
C SER A 205 -10.83 -11.53 4.12
N SER A 206 -9.68 -11.22 3.48
CA SER A 206 -8.41 -11.73 3.97
C SER A 206 -7.93 -10.97 5.21
N GLU A 207 -7.50 -11.69 6.22
CA GLU A 207 -6.87 -11.15 7.42
C GLU A 207 -5.58 -10.41 7.02
N GLY A 208 -5.49 -9.11 7.32
CA GLY A 208 -4.41 -8.27 6.84
C GLY A 208 -4.49 -7.91 5.35
N SER A 209 -5.72 -7.77 4.82
CA SER A 209 -5.93 -7.38 3.42
C SER A 209 -5.22 -6.08 3.09
N ILE A 210 -4.81 -5.94 1.83
CA ILE A 210 -4.16 -4.73 1.34
C ILE A 210 -5.06 -3.51 1.55
N LEU A 211 -6.38 -3.67 1.34
CA LEU A 211 -7.36 -2.61 1.60
C LEU A 211 -7.36 -2.18 3.06
N ALA A 212 -7.29 -3.13 4.01
CA ALA A 212 -7.24 -2.80 5.43
C ALA A 212 -6.00 -1.97 5.79
N GLN A 213 -4.87 -2.17 5.11
CA GLN A 213 -3.68 -1.35 5.30
C GLN A 213 -3.92 0.09 4.83
N TYR A 214 -4.54 0.30 3.66
CA TYR A 214 -4.90 1.64 3.18
C TYR A 214 -5.90 2.33 4.11
N LEU A 215 -6.91 1.59 4.61
CA LEU A 215 -7.87 2.14 5.59
C LEU A 215 -7.14 2.60 6.86
N ALA A 216 -6.22 1.80 7.39
CA ALA A 216 -5.43 2.15 8.57
C ALA A 216 -4.47 3.33 8.31
N ASP A 217 -3.89 3.42 7.10
CA ASP A 217 -3.02 4.54 6.72
C ASP A 217 -3.80 5.88 6.73
N PHE A 218 -5.00 5.92 6.14
CA PHE A 218 -5.84 7.12 6.16
C PHE A 218 -6.38 7.44 7.55
N ASP A 219 -6.74 6.43 8.35
CA ASP A 219 -7.15 6.62 9.74
C ASP A 219 -6.03 7.25 10.59
N GLY A 220 -4.76 6.88 10.32
CA GLY A 220 -3.59 7.50 10.92
C GLY A 220 -3.48 9.02 10.67
N TYR A 221 -4.07 9.53 9.60
CA TYR A 221 -4.21 10.96 9.30
C TYR A 221 -5.54 11.55 9.77
N ASN A 222 -6.34 10.83 10.54
CA ASN A 222 -7.70 11.19 10.94
C ASN A 222 -8.65 11.40 9.75
N ILE A 223 -8.46 10.66 8.68
CA ILE A 223 -9.31 10.67 7.48
C ILE A 223 -10.04 9.33 7.41
N LYS A 224 -11.35 9.36 7.54
CA LYS A 224 -12.19 8.18 7.40
C LYS A 224 -12.38 7.85 5.92
N LEU A 225 -11.84 6.72 5.50
CA LEU A 225 -11.97 6.21 4.14
C LEU A 225 -13.13 5.21 4.08
N ASP A 226 -14.11 5.46 3.24
CA ASP A 226 -15.20 4.55 2.91
C ASP A 226 -15.06 4.10 1.44
N VAL A 227 -15.22 2.80 1.17
CA VAL A 227 -15.13 2.26 -0.20
C VAL A 227 -16.45 1.61 -0.57
N THR A 228 -17.06 2.07 -1.66
CA THR A 228 -18.34 1.52 -2.14
C THR A 228 -18.18 0.12 -2.73
N LYS A 229 -19.25 -0.67 -2.73
CA LYS A 229 -19.25 -2.00 -3.36
C LYS A 229 -18.89 -1.95 -4.86
N GLY A 230 -19.38 -0.94 -5.59
CA GLY A 230 -19.05 -0.73 -7.00
C GLY A 230 -17.56 -0.44 -7.21
N ALA A 231 -16.93 0.34 -6.33
CA ALA A 231 -15.49 0.59 -6.36
C ALA A 231 -14.68 -0.69 -6.13
N LEU A 232 -15.07 -1.51 -5.13
CA LEU A 232 -14.41 -2.80 -4.86
C LEU A 232 -14.48 -3.74 -6.06
N GLN A 233 -15.63 -3.80 -6.71
CA GLN A 233 -15.82 -4.61 -7.92
C GLN A 233 -14.97 -4.08 -9.08
N SER A 234 -14.97 -2.77 -9.35
CA SER A 234 -14.15 -2.14 -10.39
C SER A 234 -12.64 -2.38 -10.14
N ILE A 235 -12.18 -2.29 -8.87
CA ILE A 235 -10.80 -2.60 -8.49
C ILE A 235 -10.47 -4.07 -8.84
N SER A 236 -11.34 -5.01 -8.50
CA SER A 236 -11.14 -6.44 -8.75
C SER A 236 -11.10 -6.76 -10.25
N GLU A 237 -12.00 -6.17 -11.04
CA GLU A 237 -12.03 -6.34 -12.49
C GLU A 237 -10.77 -5.76 -13.18
N LYS A 238 -10.31 -4.57 -12.74
CA LYS A 238 -9.07 -3.97 -13.25
C LYS A 238 -7.86 -4.79 -12.84
N ALA A 239 -7.81 -5.31 -11.61
CA ALA A 239 -6.73 -6.17 -11.13
C ALA A 239 -6.68 -7.49 -11.92
N HIS A 240 -7.82 -8.07 -12.27
CA HIS A 240 -7.87 -9.27 -13.12
C HIS A 240 -7.29 -8.98 -14.52
N LYS A 241 -7.57 -7.81 -15.11
CA LYS A 241 -7.01 -7.41 -16.41
C LYS A 241 -5.49 -7.26 -16.41
N GLU A 242 -4.87 -6.98 -15.26
CA GLU A 242 -3.40 -6.92 -15.11
C GLU A 242 -2.73 -8.29 -15.22
N LYS A 243 -3.47 -9.42 -15.14
CA LYS A 243 -2.99 -10.80 -15.26
C LYS A 243 -1.84 -11.16 -14.30
N THR A 244 -1.73 -10.46 -13.18
CA THR A 244 -0.67 -10.66 -12.16
C THR A 244 -1.21 -11.30 -10.88
N GLY A 245 -2.42 -11.90 -10.94
CA GLY A 245 -3.10 -12.49 -9.80
C GLY A 245 -3.36 -11.44 -8.69
N ALA A 246 -3.24 -11.82 -7.43
CA ALA A 246 -3.48 -10.92 -6.30
C ALA A 246 -2.52 -9.72 -6.24
N ARG A 247 -1.34 -9.77 -6.89
CA ARG A 247 -0.44 -8.61 -7.00
C ARG A 247 -1.08 -7.46 -7.79
N GLY A 248 -1.97 -7.77 -8.72
CA GLY A 248 -2.75 -6.78 -9.47
C GLY A 248 -3.58 -5.87 -8.57
N LEU A 249 -4.11 -6.38 -7.45
CA LEU A 249 -4.83 -5.58 -6.47
C LEU A 249 -3.96 -4.46 -5.90
N MET A 250 -2.70 -4.76 -5.52
CA MET A 250 -1.77 -3.75 -5.02
C MET A 250 -1.50 -2.68 -6.08
N THR A 251 -1.28 -3.08 -7.34
CA THR A 251 -1.02 -2.15 -8.44
C THR A 251 -2.20 -1.19 -8.65
N ILE A 252 -3.43 -1.70 -8.62
CA ILE A 252 -4.62 -0.86 -8.80
C ILE A 252 -4.86 0.04 -7.59
N LEU A 253 -4.76 -0.49 -6.37
CA LEU A 253 -4.92 0.31 -5.14
C LEU A 253 -3.88 1.43 -5.05
N GLU A 254 -2.62 1.15 -5.39
CA GLU A 254 -1.57 2.17 -5.44
C GLU A 254 -1.89 3.26 -6.47
N ARG A 255 -2.37 2.89 -7.66
CA ARG A 255 -2.80 3.84 -8.69
C ARG A 255 -3.96 4.73 -8.21
N VAL A 256 -4.92 4.16 -7.49
CA VAL A 256 -6.09 4.88 -6.98
C VAL A 256 -5.73 5.79 -5.82
N PHE A 257 -4.97 5.28 -4.83
CA PHE A 257 -4.81 5.97 -3.55
C PHE A 257 -3.56 6.82 -3.41
N ARG A 258 -2.54 6.66 -4.26
CA ARG A 258 -1.25 7.34 -4.11
C ARG A 258 -1.39 8.84 -3.98
N ASP A 259 -2.10 9.47 -4.91
CA ASP A 259 -2.23 10.92 -4.94
C ASP A 259 -3.13 11.43 -3.80
N PHE A 260 -4.16 10.67 -3.43
CA PHE A 260 -4.99 10.97 -2.26
C PHE A 260 -4.21 10.88 -0.95
N LYS A 261 -3.33 9.88 -0.80
CA LYS A 261 -2.45 9.77 0.39
C LYS A 261 -1.48 10.93 0.51
N PHE A 262 -1.06 11.52 -0.59
CA PHE A 262 -0.15 12.65 -0.62
C PHE A 262 -0.87 13.97 -0.31
N GLU A 263 -2.00 14.24 -0.94
CA GLU A 263 -2.69 15.52 -0.89
C GLU A 263 -3.61 15.69 0.33
N LEU A 264 -4.41 14.67 0.66
CA LEU A 264 -5.47 14.80 1.68
C LEU A 264 -4.97 15.11 3.10
N PRO A 265 -3.82 14.59 3.58
CA PRO A 265 -3.33 14.93 4.93
C PRO A 265 -3.11 16.42 5.17
N SER A 266 -2.82 17.19 4.11
CA SER A 266 -2.62 18.65 4.16
C SER A 266 -3.92 19.45 4.09
N THR A 267 -5.08 18.79 4.00
CA THR A 267 -6.39 19.41 3.87
C THR A 267 -7.22 19.27 5.16
N GLY A 268 -8.33 19.99 5.23
CA GLY A 268 -9.31 19.84 6.31
C GLY A 268 -10.27 18.66 6.15
N ILE A 269 -10.09 17.83 5.12
CA ILE A 269 -11.00 16.73 4.78
C ILE A 269 -10.89 15.63 5.83
N LYS A 270 -12.01 15.29 6.47
CA LYS A 270 -12.09 14.26 7.50
C LYS A 270 -12.70 12.94 7.03
N ARG A 271 -13.32 12.96 5.86
CA ARG A 271 -13.99 11.80 5.28
C ARG A 271 -13.90 11.84 3.77
N PHE A 272 -13.67 10.68 3.19
CA PHE A 272 -13.56 10.52 1.75
C PHE A 272 -14.17 9.18 1.35
N GLU A 273 -15.02 9.19 0.32
CA GLU A 273 -15.68 8.02 -0.21
C GLU A 273 -15.14 7.67 -1.60
N VAL A 274 -14.63 6.45 -1.76
CA VAL A 274 -14.17 5.92 -3.04
C VAL A 274 -15.34 5.31 -3.79
N LYS A 275 -15.63 5.87 -4.95
CA LYS A 275 -16.66 5.43 -5.89
C LYS A 275 -16.03 4.74 -7.09
N GLU A 276 -16.85 4.17 -7.94
CA GLU A 276 -16.41 3.59 -9.21
C GLU A 276 -15.72 4.64 -10.09
N SER A 277 -16.26 5.87 -10.14
CA SER A 277 -15.64 7.02 -10.83
C SER A 277 -14.23 7.31 -10.32
N THR A 278 -14.01 7.20 -9.02
CA THR A 278 -12.70 7.39 -8.39
C THR A 278 -11.67 6.34 -8.84
N VAL A 279 -12.14 5.10 -9.04
CA VAL A 279 -11.27 4.01 -9.55
C VAL A 279 -10.98 4.19 -11.05
N ASP A 280 -11.90 4.80 -11.80
CA ASP A 280 -11.73 5.05 -13.23
C ASP A 280 -10.80 6.22 -13.52
N ASP A 281 -11.00 7.34 -12.84
CA ASP A 281 -10.17 8.55 -12.95
C ASP A 281 -9.89 9.18 -11.58
N PRO A 282 -8.89 8.66 -10.84
CA PRO A 282 -8.55 9.13 -9.51
C PRO A 282 -8.15 10.62 -9.49
N ALA A 283 -7.46 11.08 -10.53
CA ALA A 283 -6.95 12.44 -10.59
C ALA A 283 -8.08 13.47 -10.73
N ARG A 284 -9.12 13.14 -11.48
CA ARG A 284 -10.30 13.97 -11.63
C ARG A 284 -11.08 14.09 -10.33
N ASP A 285 -11.36 12.96 -9.70
CA ASP A 285 -12.11 12.92 -8.43
C ASP A 285 -11.36 13.64 -7.31
N LEU A 286 -10.04 13.47 -7.22
CA LEU A 286 -9.21 14.21 -6.27
C LEU A 286 -9.32 15.73 -6.47
N LYS A 287 -9.18 16.20 -7.72
CA LYS A 287 -9.33 17.64 -8.03
C LYS A 287 -10.70 18.16 -7.66
N GLN A 288 -11.75 17.39 -7.90
CA GLN A 288 -13.11 17.76 -7.52
C GLN A 288 -13.25 17.86 -6.01
N LEU A 289 -12.80 16.87 -5.28
CA LEU A 289 -12.83 16.82 -3.81
C LEU A 289 -12.08 18.00 -3.17
N LEU A 290 -10.90 18.34 -3.68
CA LEU A 290 -10.13 19.50 -3.22
C LEU A 290 -10.85 20.81 -3.48
N ARG A 291 -11.48 20.99 -4.65
CA ARG A 291 -12.28 22.19 -4.99
C ARG A 291 -13.49 22.35 -4.07
N GLU A 292 -14.22 21.25 -3.82
CA GLU A 292 -15.36 21.25 -2.92
C GLU A 292 -14.95 21.64 -1.49
N ASN A 293 -13.84 21.09 -0.99
CA ASN A 293 -13.30 21.42 0.33
C ASN A 293 -12.90 22.90 0.44
N ILE A 294 -12.23 23.46 -0.56
CA ILE A 294 -11.89 24.90 -0.60
C ILE A 294 -13.17 25.73 -0.58
N SER A 295 -14.18 25.35 -1.36
CA SER A 295 -15.46 26.06 -1.40
C SER A 295 -16.20 26.03 -0.06
N GLU A 296 -16.21 24.86 0.62
CA GLU A 296 -16.79 24.72 1.96
C GLU A 296 -16.04 25.58 3.00
N GLN A 297 -14.69 25.51 2.99
CA GLN A 297 -13.87 26.34 3.87
C GLN A 297 -14.14 27.84 3.67
N ARG A 298 -14.18 28.29 2.41
CA ARG A 298 -14.52 29.69 2.12
C ARG A 298 -15.91 30.06 2.63
N SER A 299 -16.90 29.20 2.45
CA SER A 299 -18.27 29.47 2.91
C SER A 299 -18.36 29.59 4.44
N VAL A 300 -17.59 28.78 5.19
CA VAL A 300 -17.50 28.86 6.65
C VAL A 300 -16.84 30.17 7.08
N LEU A 301 -15.72 30.54 6.45
CA LEU A 301 -15.00 31.78 6.76
C LEU A 301 -15.82 33.03 6.44
N LEU A 302 -16.61 33.03 5.35
CA LEU A 302 -17.56 34.11 5.05
C LEU A 302 -18.64 34.25 6.11
N LYS A 303 -19.16 33.16 6.66
CA LYS A 303 -20.10 33.21 7.81
C LYS A 303 -19.44 33.77 9.07
N GLU A 304 -18.15 33.50 9.28
CA GLU A 304 -17.41 34.09 10.40
C GLU A 304 -17.27 35.60 10.27
N VAL A 305 -17.09 36.17 9.06
CA VAL A 305 -17.10 37.61 8.80
C VAL A 305 -18.44 38.21 9.21
N THR A 306 -19.55 37.60 8.77
CA THR A 306 -20.90 38.03 9.14
C THR A 306 -21.12 37.97 10.66
N THR A 307 -20.66 36.89 11.29
CA THR A 307 -20.75 36.72 12.75
C THR A 307 -19.96 37.79 13.49
N TYR A 308 -18.79 38.20 12.98
CA TYR A 308 -18.01 39.31 13.56
C TYR A 308 -18.75 40.61 13.44
N ALA A 309 -19.33 40.95 12.31
CA ALA A 309 -20.13 42.13 12.09
C ALA A 309 -21.30 42.23 13.08
N GLN A 310 -22.04 41.14 13.29
CA GLN A 310 -23.13 41.08 14.24
C GLN A 310 -22.65 41.30 15.70
N ARG A 311 -21.52 40.70 16.07
CA ARG A 311 -20.94 40.90 17.43
C ARG A 311 -20.49 42.32 17.64
N PHE A 312 -19.87 42.96 16.63
CA PHE A 312 -19.45 44.33 16.66
C PHE A 312 -20.65 45.26 16.84
N GLU A 313 -21.72 45.03 16.12
CA GLU A 313 -22.98 45.77 16.26
C GLU A 313 -23.59 45.64 17.66
N ALA A 314 -23.67 44.40 18.18
CA ALA A 314 -24.21 44.12 19.50
C ALA A 314 -23.38 44.78 20.61
N GLN A 315 -22.08 44.91 20.43
CA GLN A 315 -21.15 45.45 21.43
C GLN A 315 -21.06 46.96 21.38
N TYR A 316 -21.08 47.58 20.22
CA TYR A 316 -20.78 49.01 20.02
C TYR A 316 -21.93 49.80 19.42
N GLY A 317 -22.98 49.15 18.91
CA GLY A 317 -24.16 49.82 18.33
C GLY A 317 -23.95 50.36 16.92
N PHE A 318 -22.89 49.91 16.22
CA PHE A 318 -22.57 50.28 14.85
C PHE A 318 -22.57 49.07 13.96
N THR A 319 -23.24 49.15 12.81
CA THR A 319 -23.26 48.10 11.80
C THR A 319 -22.07 48.26 10.86
N LEU A 320 -21.21 47.24 10.78
CA LEU A 320 -20.18 47.13 9.75
C LEU A 320 -20.77 46.36 8.57
N ASP A 321 -21.05 47.02 7.47
CA ASP A 321 -21.63 46.45 6.27
C ASP A 321 -20.51 46.06 5.30
N PHE A 322 -20.11 44.78 5.35
CA PHE A 322 -19.06 44.25 4.50
C PHE A 322 -19.64 43.94 3.13
N ASP A 323 -19.07 44.53 2.07
CA ASP A 323 -19.35 44.12 0.71
C ASP A 323 -18.72 42.78 0.40
N GLU A 324 -19.10 42.19 -0.75
CA GLU A 324 -18.63 40.83 -1.13
C GLU A 324 -17.11 40.78 -1.33
N ASP A 325 -16.53 41.83 -1.93
CA ASP A 325 -15.09 41.93 -2.19
C ASP A 325 -14.29 42.07 -0.90
N ALA A 326 -14.78 42.83 0.09
CA ALA A 326 -14.17 42.94 1.41
C ALA A 326 -14.20 41.60 2.18
N ALA A 327 -15.33 40.90 2.13
CA ALA A 327 -15.45 39.60 2.78
C ALA A 327 -14.50 38.57 2.15
N ILE A 328 -14.39 38.56 0.82
CA ILE A 328 -13.45 37.69 0.10
C ILE A 328 -12.00 38.06 0.46
N ALA A 329 -11.65 39.32 0.47
CA ALA A 329 -10.29 39.78 0.83
C ALA A 329 -9.89 39.34 2.25
N LEU A 330 -10.82 39.42 3.23
CA LEU A 330 -10.59 38.93 4.59
C LEU A 330 -10.38 37.41 4.64
N VAL A 331 -11.14 36.64 3.86
CA VAL A 331 -11.02 35.19 3.78
C VAL A 331 -9.69 34.79 3.16
N GLU A 332 -9.27 35.46 2.07
CA GLU A 332 -7.97 35.19 1.43
C GLU A 332 -6.81 35.50 2.38
N GLU A 333 -6.84 36.67 3.04
CA GLU A 333 -5.83 37.06 4.00
C GLU A 333 -5.78 36.12 5.24
N SER A 334 -6.95 35.60 5.65
CA SER A 334 -7.05 34.60 6.73
C SER A 334 -6.36 33.27 6.36
N LEU A 335 -6.56 32.81 5.13
CA LEU A 335 -5.94 31.60 4.59
C LEU A 335 -4.43 31.77 4.41
N ASP A 336 -3.99 32.92 3.88
CA ASP A 336 -2.57 33.19 3.63
C ASP A 336 -1.76 33.33 4.92
N LEU A 337 -2.35 33.94 5.97
CA LEU A 337 -1.68 34.17 7.24
C LEU A 337 -1.90 33.08 8.29
N ASP A 338 -2.69 32.05 7.97
CA ASP A 338 -3.10 30.98 8.90
C ASP A 338 -3.68 31.54 10.22
N LYS A 339 -4.57 32.54 10.11
CA LYS A 339 -5.21 33.20 11.23
C LYS A 339 -6.73 33.12 11.12
N THR A 340 -7.40 33.01 12.26
CA THR A 340 -8.87 33.05 12.28
C THR A 340 -9.38 34.43 11.81
N ILE A 341 -10.53 34.46 11.12
CA ILE A 341 -11.21 35.70 10.72
C ILE A 341 -11.38 36.63 11.91
N ARG A 342 -11.76 36.07 13.06
CA ARG A 342 -11.92 36.86 14.30
C ARG A 342 -10.64 37.59 14.68
N ALA A 343 -9.50 36.88 14.77
CA ALA A 343 -8.22 37.49 15.15
C ALA A 343 -7.77 38.55 14.15
N LEU A 344 -8.04 38.33 12.85
CA LEU A 344 -7.72 39.27 11.79
C LEU A 344 -8.57 40.54 11.92
N CYS A 345 -9.89 40.40 12.06
CA CYS A 345 -10.82 41.51 12.24
C CYS A 345 -10.55 42.30 13.55
N GLU A 346 -10.34 41.61 14.68
CA GLU A 346 -9.97 42.26 15.95
C GLU A 346 -8.69 43.11 15.83
N LYS A 347 -7.74 42.67 15.02
CA LYS A 347 -6.53 43.44 14.74
C LYS A 347 -6.80 44.65 13.85
N LYS A 348 -7.49 44.43 12.71
CA LYS A 348 -7.73 45.46 11.67
C LYS A 348 -8.70 46.56 12.15
N PHE A 349 -9.75 46.18 12.85
CA PHE A 349 -10.83 47.09 13.27
C PHE A 349 -10.75 47.46 14.77
N ARG A 350 -9.57 47.34 15.38
CA ARG A 350 -9.32 47.55 16.80
C ARG A 350 -9.87 48.87 17.30
N ASP A 351 -9.57 49.93 16.58
CA ASP A 351 -9.89 51.31 16.98
C ASP A 351 -11.15 51.89 16.32
N PHE A 352 -11.83 51.05 15.51
CA PHE A 352 -13.01 51.49 14.76
C PHE A 352 -14.13 52.03 15.66
N HIS A 353 -14.39 51.40 16.80
CA HIS A 353 -15.45 51.86 17.71
C HIS A 353 -15.24 53.30 18.20
N HIS A 354 -14.01 53.75 18.39
CA HIS A 354 -13.72 55.14 18.77
C HIS A 354 -13.96 56.11 17.62
N GLY A 355 -13.40 55.80 16.43
CA GLY A 355 -13.58 56.64 15.24
C GLY A 355 -15.04 56.73 14.80
N LEU A 356 -15.75 55.59 14.80
CA LEU A 356 -17.15 55.53 14.40
C LEU A 356 -18.06 56.27 15.39
N THR A 357 -17.71 56.31 16.69
CA THR A 357 -18.43 57.12 17.69
C THR A 357 -18.29 58.64 17.38
N LEU A 358 -17.13 59.09 16.95
CA LEU A 358 -16.91 60.47 16.55
C LEU A 358 -17.73 60.84 15.32
N ILE A 359 -17.69 59.99 14.30
CA ILE A 359 -18.44 60.18 13.05
C ILE A 359 -19.94 60.20 13.32
N SER A 360 -20.44 59.25 14.12
CA SER A 360 -21.86 59.17 14.46
C SER A 360 -22.37 60.39 15.23
N ARG A 361 -21.52 60.99 16.10
CA ARG A 361 -21.86 62.23 16.79
C ARG A 361 -22.00 63.41 15.83
N ASN A 362 -21.18 63.46 14.77
CA ASN A 362 -21.16 64.54 13.81
C ASN A 362 -22.23 64.40 12.73
N THR A 363 -22.56 63.15 12.32
CA THR A 363 -23.40 62.88 11.14
C THR A 363 -24.68 62.10 11.43
N GLY A 364 -24.80 61.48 12.62
CA GLY A 364 -25.89 60.55 12.94
C GLY A 364 -25.80 59.16 12.30
N GLN A 365 -24.72 58.87 11.53
CA GLN A 365 -24.55 57.61 10.80
C GLN A 365 -24.28 56.45 11.73
N LYS A 366 -24.93 55.30 11.52
CA LYS A 366 -24.77 54.06 12.30
C LYS A 366 -24.33 52.87 11.45
N VAL A 367 -24.47 52.95 10.15
CA VAL A 367 -24.08 51.88 9.20
C VAL A 367 -22.88 52.37 8.39
N PHE A 368 -21.83 51.57 8.39
CA PHE A 368 -20.54 51.88 7.79
C PHE A 368 -20.16 50.84 6.73
N PRO A 369 -20.04 51.23 5.46
CA PRO A 369 -19.64 50.28 4.43
C PRO A 369 -18.18 49.91 4.57
N ILE A 370 -17.90 48.63 4.62
CA ILE A 370 -16.56 48.08 4.64
C ILE A 370 -16.26 47.50 3.26
N THR A 371 -15.42 48.20 2.51
CA THR A 371 -14.96 47.82 1.17
C THR A 371 -13.60 47.15 1.24
N GLU A 372 -13.14 46.55 0.14
CA GLU A 372 -11.81 45.94 0.03
C GLU A 372 -10.71 46.94 0.41
N SER A 373 -10.83 48.23 0.05
CA SER A 373 -9.87 49.29 0.42
C SER A 373 -9.78 49.49 1.93
N VAL A 374 -10.92 49.41 2.63
CA VAL A 374 -10.99 49.51 4.08
C VAL A 374 -10.31 48.32 4.75
N VAL A 375 -10.52 47.10 4.21
CA VAL A 375 -9.85 45.89 4.70
C VAL A 375 -8.33 45.98 4.54
N LYS A 376 -7.85 46.50 3.41
CA LYS A 376 -6.41 46.65 3.14
C LYS A 376 -5.73 47.74 3.98
N ASN A 377 -6.42 48.86 4.24
CA ASN A 377 -5.86 50.04 4.90
C ASN A 377 -6.81 50.61 5.96
N ALA A 378 -7.22 49.78 6.92
CA ALA A 378 -8.27 50.08 7.89
C ALA A 378 -8.03 51.39 8.68
N GLU A 379 -6.83 51.60 9.20
CA GLU A 379 -6.49 52.81 10.00
C GLU A 379 -6.55 54.08 9.17
N LYS A 380 -6.06 54.07 7.94
CA LYS A 380 -6.07 55.23 7.05
C LYS A 380 -7.50 55.62 6.67
N GLU A 381 -8.28 54.65 6.21
CA GLU A 381 -9.67 54.90 5.82
C GLU A 381 -10.52 55.40 6.98
N LEU A 382 -10.35 54.85 8.19
CA LEU A 382 -11.02 55.35 9.38
C LEU A 382 -10.63 56.84 9.67
N SER A 383 -9.35 57.18 9.57
CA SER A 383 -8.86 58.56 9.74
C SER A 383 -9.48 59.51 8.70
N ASP A 384 -9.53 59.09 7.45
CA ASP A 384 -10.13 59.87 6.38
C ASP A 384 -11.65 60.08 6.59
N TRP A 385 -12.37 59.08 7.06
CA TRP A 385 -13.80 59.19 7.40
C TRP A 385 -14.02 60.17 8.57
N VAL A 386 -13.20 60.14 9.60
CA VAL A 386 -13.28 61.06 10.74
C VAL A 386 -13.07 62.50 10.25
N VAL A 387 -12.02 62.76 9.46
CA VAL A 387 -11.74 64.11 8.92
C VAL A 387 -12.90 64.60 8.05
N LYS A 388 -13.47 63.75 7.19
CA LYS A 388 -14.63 64.11 6.37
C LYS A 388 -15.87 64.48 7.22
N SER A 389 -16.08 63.75 8.34
CA SER A 389 -17.23 64.00 9.22
C SER A 389 -17.15 65.38 9.92
N TYR A 390 -15.94 65.82 10.27
CA TYR A 390 -15.75 67.17 10.83
C TYR A 390 -16.02 68.28 9.81
N ARG A 391 -15.57 68.15 8.55
CA ARG A 391 -15.84 69.12 7.46
C ARG A 391 -17.33 69.23 7.15
N ALA A 392 -18.03 68.08 7.10
CA ALA A 392 -19.48 68.10 6.87
C ALA A 392 -20.25 68.76 8.02
N ASN A 393 -19.76 68.67 9.26
CA ASN A 393 -20.40 69.31 10.42
C ASN A 393 -20.14 70.81 10.43
N GLU A 394 -18.96 71.31 10.00
CA GLU A 394 -18.66 72.74 9.85
C GLU A 394 -19.53 73.40 8.75
N GLU A 395 -19.78 72.71 7.62
CA GLU A 395 -20.64 73.19 6.57
C GLU A 395 -22.13 73.26 6.99
N SER A 396 -22.58 72.32 7.82
CA SER A 396 -23.96 72.31 8.35
C SER A 396 -24.22 73.30 9.46
N THR A 397 -23.19 73.83 10.15
CA THR A 397 -23.30 74.82 11.18
C THR A 397 -23.08 76.23 10.68
N SER A 398 -22.63 76.45 9.46
CA SER A 398 -22.35 77.74 8.79
C SER A 398 -23.44 78.19 7.80
N GLY A 399 -24.52 77.39 7.60
CA GLY A 399 -25.70 77.72 6.81
C GLY A 399 -26.91 77.93 7.71
#